data_ee93332f41b02f1f9e69d5929925b518
#
_entry.id   ee93332f41b02f1f9e69d5929925b518
#
_cell.length_a   1.000
_cell.length_b   1.000
_cell.length_c   1.000
_cell.angle_alpha   90.00
_cell.angle_beta   90.00
_cell.angle_gamma   90.00
#
_symmetry.space_group_name_H-M   'P 1'
#
loop_
_entity.id
_entity.type
_entity.pdbx_description
1 polymer ?
#
loop_
_entity_poly.entity_id
_entity_poly.type
_entity_poly.pdbx_seq_one_letter_code
_entity_poly.pdbx_strand_id
1 'polypeptide(L)'
;MINLQNTNKINDSKSISTSANWLQRTNVNNNFELSTQYAHICQQHKQQKKWVLFINPEESSIEQLAHTHDIDASKILMVNYKNSDNGNIKVELAHIKSVLSKGNCSAVIVSNSSFATQEIVQLANSAEKGETRCFLLKNNAQNNYPISKNQLIH
;
A
#
# COMPACT_ATOMS: atom_id res chain seq x y z
N MET A 1 -34.60 -7.83 10.72
CA MET A 1 -33.94 -7.89 10.62
C MET A 1 -33.25 -8.09 10.42
N ILE A 2 -33.34 -8.02 10.52
CA ILE A 2 -32.43 -8.06 10.39
C ILE A 2 -31.61 -8.11 10.15
N ASN A 3 -31.62 -8.07 10.41
CA ASN A 3 -30.59 -7.99 10.28
C ASN A 3 -29.83 -8.20 10.19
N LEU A 4 -30.05 -8.25 10.61
CA LEU A 4 -29.14 -8.38 10.68
C LEU A 4 -28.40 -8.64 10.56
N GLN A 5 -28.56 -8.58 10.79
CA GLN A 5 -27.70 -8.70 10.83
C GLN A 5 -26.79 -8.82 10.80
N ASN A 6 -27.12 -8.75 11.23
CA ASN A 6 -26.03 -8.71 11.33
C ASN A 6 -25.21 -9.01 11.41
N THR A 7 -25.48 -9.07 11.69
CA THR A 7 -24.52 -9.23 11.84
C THR A 7 -23.64 -9.41 11.96
N ASN A 8 -23.68 -9.34 12.42
CA ASN A 8 -22.70 -9.36 12.56
C ASN A 8 -21.93 -9.72 12.68
N LYS A 9 -21.82 -9.68 13.01
CA LYS A 9 -21.23 -10.05 13.06
C LYS A 9 -20.28 -10.26 13.05
N ILE A 10 -20.25 -10.15 13.48
CA ILE A 10 -19.43 -10.31 13.42
C ILE A 10 -18.56 -10.22 13.56
N ASN A 11 -18.51 -10.12 14.18
CA ASN A 11 -17.58 -9.91 14.26
C ASN A 11 -16.66 -9.78 14.45
N ASP A 12 -16.52 -9.58 15.00
CA ASP A 12 -15.65 -9.48 15.09
C ASP A 12 -14.70 -9.33 14.93
N SER A 13 -14.32 -9.42 15.50
CA SER A 13 -13.40 -9.10 15.42
C SER A 13 -12.97 -8.61 14.69
N LYS A 14 -13.32 -8.03 14.73
CA LYS A 14 -13.02 -7.35 13.83
C LYS A 14 -12.95 -6.04 13.86
N SER A 15 -13.41 -5.44 14.66
CA SER A 15 -13.23 -4.24 14.87
C SER A 15 -12.63 -3.44 13.98
N ILE A 16 -11.94 -3.61 13.79
CA ILE A 16 -11.24 -3.08 12.86
C ILE A 16 -11.95 -3.07 11.63
N SER A 17 -13.08 -3.59 11.58
CA SER A 17 -13.67 -3.86 10.33
C SER A 17 -14.00 -2.68 9.52
N THR A 18 -14.45 -1.58 10.07
CA THR A 18 -14.76 -0.46 9.25
C THR A 18 -13.56 0.15 8.64
N SER A 19 -12.51 0.25 9.41
CA SER A 19 -11.29 0.80 8.90
C SER A 19 -10.68 -0.10 7.87
N ALA A 20 -10.96 -1.38 7.96
CA ALA A 20 -10.37 -2.32 7.05
C ALA A 20 -10.80 -2.09 5.62
N ASN A 21 -11.91 -1.43 5.40
CA ASN A 21 -12.33 -1.12 4.05
C ASN A 21 -11.45 -0.09 3.37
N TRP A 22 -10.77 0.72 4.15
CA TRP A 22 -9.95 1.78 3.61
C TRP A 22 -8.46 1.47 3.67
N LEU A 23 -8.07 0.45 4.40
CA LEU A 23 -6.66 0.06 4.48
C LEU A 23 -6.56 -1.45 4.28
N GLN A 24 -5.68 -1.86 3.38
CA GLN A 24 -5.46 -3.26 3.09
C GLN A 24 -3.98 -3.56 3.16
N ARG A 25 -3.62 -4.63 3.82
CA ARG A 25 -2.24 -5.08 3.92
C ARG A 25 -2.10 -6.38 3.14
N THR A 26 -1.09 -6.46 2.30
CA THR A 26 -0.89 -7.66 1.47
C THR A 26 0.60 -7.97 1.40
N ASN A 27 0.93 -9.22 1.61
CA ASN A 27 2.30 -9.69 1.43
C ASN A 27 2.38 -10.42 0.10
N VAL A 28 3.45 -10.18 -0.62
CA VAL A 28 3.71 -10.89 -1.88
C VAL A 28 5.04 -11.58 -1.77
N ASN A 29 5.31 -12.53 -2.65
CA ASN A 29 6.50 -13.36 -2.55
C ASN A 29 7.60 -12.97 -3.51
N ASN A 30 7.32 -12.15 -4.48
CA ASN A 30 8.34 -11.73 -5.44
C ASN A 30 7.88 -10.47 -6.15
N ASN A 31 8.77 -9.92 -6.95
CA ASN A 31 8.49 -8.66 -7.65
C ASN A 31 7.43 -8.80 -8.74
N PHE A 32 7.26 -9.99 -9.28
CA PHE A 32 6.22 -10.18 -10.26
C PHE A 32 4.85 -10.07 -9.60
N GLU A 33 4.69 -10.67 -8.43
CA GLU A 33 3.44 -10.55 -7.68
C GLU A 33 3.19 -9.12 -7.25
N LEU A 34 4.26 -8.41 -6.89
CA LEU A 34 4.12 -7.02 -6.50
C LEU A 34 3.61 -6.19 -7.67
N SER A 35 4.19 -6.40 -8.84
CA SER A 35 3.78 -5.73 -10.05
C SER A 35 2.32 -6.02 -10.39
N THR A 36 1.90 -7.27 -10.18
CA THR A 36 0.52 -7.66 -10.41
C THR A 36 -0.43 -6.91 -9.48
N GLN A 37 -0.02 -6.76 -8.21
CA GLN A 37 -0.84 -6.00 -7.27
C GLN A 37 -0.92 -4.53 -7.68
N TYR A 38 0.19 -3.95 -8.12
CA TYR A 38 0.20 -2.57 -8.59
C TYR A 38 -0.79 -2.40 -9.74
N ALA A 39 -0.74 -3.30 -10.72
CA ALA A 39 -1.60 -3.22 -11.88
C ALA A 39 -3.07 -3.37 -11.48
N HIS A 40 -3.34 -4.31 -10.58
CA HIS A 40 -4.70 -4.56 -10.12
C HIS A 40 -5.30 -3.32 -9.46
N ILE A 41 -4.52 -2.68 -8.58
CA ILE A 41 -4.98 -1.49 -7.89
C ILE A 41 -5.22 -0.36 -8.89
N CYS A 42 -4.30 -0.15 -9.81
CA CYS A 42 -4.47 0.91 -10.81
C CYS A 42 -5.73 0.67 -11.65
N GLN A 43 -5.99 -0.58 -11.99
CA GLN A 43 -7.17 -0.87 -12.79
C GLN A 43 -8.46 -0.68 -11.99
N GLN A 44 -8.45 -1.00 -10.72
CA GLN A 44 -9.61 -0.78 -9.88
C GLN A 44 -9.94 0.69 -9.74
N HIS A 45 -8.94 1.54 -9.84
CA HIS A 45 -9.13 2.97 -9.63
C HIS A 45 -9.12 3.81 -10.91
N LYS A 46 -9.07 3.15 -12.07
CA LYS A 46 -8.90 3.92 -13.31
C LYS A 46 -10.11 4.76 -13.66
N GLN A 47 -11.28 4.41 -13.16
CA GLN A 47 -12.48 5.20 -13.46
C GLN A 47 -12.59 6.43 -12.56
N GLN A 48 -11.78 6.52 -11.55
CA GLN A 48 -11.83 7.65 -10.66
C GLN A 48 -11.00 8.79 -11.23
N LYS A 49 -11.40 10.01 -10.93
CA LYS A 49 -10.72 11.16 -11.46
C LYS A 49 -9.71 11.71 -10.48
N LYS A 50 -9.06 10.83 -9.75
CA LYS A 50 -8.08 11.20 -8.75
C LYS A 50 -6.79 10.44 -9.03
N TRP A 51 -5.76 10.82 -8.29
CA TRP A 51 -4.44 10.23 -8.49
C TRP A 51 -4.31 8.90 -7.77
N VAL A 52 -3.42 8.06 -8.28
CA VAL A 52 -2.93 6.88 -7.56
C VAL A 52 -1.49 7.21 -7.20
N LEU A 53 -1.18 7.23 -5.93
CA LEU A 53 0.15 7.62 -5.45
C LEU A 53 0.91 6.39 -4.97
N PHE A 54 2.11 6.22 -5.53
CA PHE A 54 3.01 5.15 -5.09
C PHE A 54 4.08 5.76 -4.20
N ILE A 55 4.26 5.20 -3.02
CA ILE A 55 5.29 5.62 -2.08
C ILE A 55 6.33 4.52 -2.00
N ASN A 56 7.56 4.83 -2.33
CA ASN A 56 8.68 3.91 -2.38
C ASN A 56 8.38 2.64 -3.18
N PRO A 57 7.90 2.80 -4.42
CA PRO A 57 7.62 1.62 -5.21
C PRO A 57 8.91 0.89 -5.56
N GLU A 58 8.81 -0.40 -5.74
CA GLU A 58 9.94 -1.20 -6.16
C GLU A 58 10.16 -0.96 -7.65
N GLU A 59 11.39 -0.61 -8.00
CA GLU A 59 11.67 -0.10 -9.34
C GLU A 59 11.34 -1.06 -10.46
N SER A 60 11.74 -2.31 -10.34
CA SER A 60 11.48 -3.25 -11.42
C SER A 60 9.99 -3.55 -11.55
N SER A 61 9.25 -3.51 -10.45
CA SER A 61 7.81 -3.73 -10.50
C SER A 61 7.11 -2.57 -11.18
N ILE A 62 7.61 -1.36 -10.98
CA ILE A 62 7.06 -0.19 -11.66
C ILE A 62 7.37 -0.26 -13.15
N GLU A 63 8.55 -0.74 -13.52
CA GLU A 63 8.88 -0.90 -14.92
C GLU A 63 7.95 -1.91 -15.58
N GLN A 64 7.65 -2.99 -14.90
CA GLN A 64 6.70 -3.96 -15.43
C GLN A 64 5.32 -3.36 -15.57
N LEU A 65 4.93 -2.53 -14.62
CA LEU A 65 3.64 -1.88 -14.68
C LEU A 65 3.51 -1.04 -15.94
N ALA A 66 4.58 -0.38 -16.35
CA ALA A 66 4.56 0.48 -17.53
C ALA A 66 4.25 -0.28 -18.79
N HIS A 67 4.46 -1.60 -18.79
CA HIS A 67 4.17 -2.42 -19.95
C HIS A 67 2.81 -3.11 -19.84
N THR A 68 2.07 -2.82 -18.80
CA THR A 68 0.76 -3.43 -18.60
C THR A 68 -0.28 -2.61 -19.35
N HIS A 69 -1.23 -3.29 -19.96
CA HIS A 69 -2.26 -2.59 -20.70
C HIS A 69 -3.23 -1.87 -19.79
N ASP A 70 -3.86 -0.86 -20.28
CA ASP A 70 -4.90 -0.14 -19.57
C ASP A 70 -4.49 0.60 -18.33
N ILE A 71 -3.22 0.92 -18.20
CA ILE A 71 -2.76 1.73 -17.08
C ILE A 71 -2.62 3.17 -17.58
N ASP A 72 -3.32 4.07 -16.92
CA ASP A 72 -3.28 5.49 -17.29
C ASP A 72 -2.17 6.16 -16.49
N ALA A 73 -0.99 6.25 -17.09
CA ALA A 73 0.17 6.81 -16.42
C ALA A 73 -0.03 8.28 -16.04
N SER A 74 -0.92 8.97 -16.71
CA SER A 74 -1.15 10.38 -16.39
C SER A 74 -1.82 10.57 -15.06
N LYS A 75 -2.34 9.49 -14.46
CA LYS A 75 -2.98 9.56 -13.16
C LYS A 75 -2.12 8.96 -12.06
N ILE A 76 -0.86 8.69 -12.35
CA ILE A 76 0.04 8.07 -11.37
C ILE A 76 1.08 9.06 -10.90
N LEU A 77 1.26 9.12 -9.60
CA LEU A 77 2.32 9.91 -8.97
C LEU A 77 3.21 8.95 -8.20
N MET A 78 4.48 9.28 -8.12
CA MET A 78 5.43 8.47 -7.36
C MET A 78 6.28 9.34 -6.46
N VAL A 79 6.51 8.87 -5.24
CA VAL A 79 7.35 9.55 -4.28
C VAL A 79 8.34 8.54 -3.72
N ASN A 80 9.62 8.88 -3.75
CA ASN A 80 10.65 8.02 -3.20
C ASN A 80 11.31 8.74 -2.03
N TYR A 81 11.27 8.12 -0.86
CA TYR A 81 11.95 8.66 0.30
C TYR A 81 13.35 8.10 0.35
N LYS A 82 14.31 8.95 0.68
CA LYS A 82 15.68 8.51 0.72
C LYS A 82 15.97 7.70 1.96
N ASN A 83 17.00 6.86 1.88
CA ASN A 83 17.43 6.12 3.03
C ASN A 83 18.01 7.08 4.06
N SER A 84 17.83 6.74 5.32
CA SER A 84 18.44 7.51 6.38
C SER A 84 19.92 7.15 6.46
N ASP A 85 20.64 7.83 7.32
CA ASP A 85 22.08 7.63 7.45
C ASP A 85 22.45 6.20 7.82
N ASN A 86 21.57 5.49 8.50
CA ASN A 86 21.88 4.13 8.85
C ASN A 86 21.36 3.13 7.82
N GLY A 87 20.99 3.61 6.67
CA GLY A 87 20.61 2.72 5.58
C GLY A 87 19.16 2.32 5.54
N ASN A 88 18.37 2.72 6.49
CA ASN A 88 16.95 2.38 6.50
C ASN A 88 16.14 3.42 5.78
N ILE A 89 15.12 2.97 5.08
CA ILE A 89 14.21 3.89 4.43
C ILE A 89 13.22 4.36 5.47
N LYS A 90 13.11 5.67 5.60
CA LYS A 90 12.21 6.23 6.58
C LYS A 90 11.08 6.97 5.89
N VAL A 91 9.88 6.46 6.07
CA VAL A 91 8.71 7.07 5.49
C VAL A 91 8.01 7.84 6.59
N GLU A 92 7.71 9.09 6.32
CA GLU A 92 7.10 9.93 7.34
C GLU A 92 5.61 9.69 7.46
N LEU A 93 5.24 9.14 8.60
CA LEU A 93 3.86 8.81 8.87
C LEU A 93 2.94 10.02 8.74
N ALA A 94 3.38 11.16 9.26
CA ALA A 94 2.54 12.37 9.22
C ALA A 94 2.25 12.80 7.80
N HIS A 95 3.22 12.63 6.91
CA HIS A 95 3.04 13.00 5.52
C HIS A 95 2.02 12.09 4.84
N ILE A 96 2.12 10.79 5.09
CA ILE A 96 1.17 9.85 4.51
C ILE A 96 -0.24 10.11 5.03
N LYS A 97 -0.37 10.35 6.33
CA LYS A 97 -1.66 10.65 6.91
C LYS A 97 -2.28 11.90 6.28
N SER A 98 -1.46 12.90 6.03
CA SER A 98 -1.93 14.13 5.43
C SER A 98 -2.45 13.88 4.00
N VAL A 99 -1.69 13.11 3.22
CA VAL A 99 -2.11 12.81 1.85
C VAL A 99 -3.41 12.03 1.85
N LEU A 100 -3.52 11.04 2.73
CA LEU A 100 -4.74 10.23 2.80
C LEU A 100 -5.95 11.07 3.15
N SER A 101 -5.81 11.92 4.17
CA SER A 101 -6.97 12.65 4.66
C SER A 101 -7.41 13.79 3.76
N LYS A 102 -6.54 14.26 2.86
CA LYS A 102 -6.93 15.32 1.93
C LYS A 102 -7.83 14.84 0.82
N GLY A 103 -7.80 13.56 0.51
CA GLY A 103 -8.72 13.00 -0.46
C GLY A 103 -8.45 13.33 -1.91
N ASN A 104 -7.23 13.76 -2.24
CA ASN A 104 -6.88 14.06 -3.62
C ASN A 104 -6.47 12.82 -4.41
N CYS A 105 -6.22 11.73 -3.70
CA CYS A 105 -5.87 10.45 -4.32
C CYS A 105 -7.01 9.47 -4.12
N SER A 106 -7.21 8.58 -5.06
CA SER A 106 -8.16 7.49 -4.86
C SER A 106 -7.48 6.33 -4.16
N ALA A 107 -6.17 6.19 -4.35
CA ALA A 107 -5.39 5.13 -3.72
C ALA A 107 -3.99 5.61 -3.41
N VAL A 108 -3.45 5.17 -2.29
CA VAL A 108 -2.06 5.40 -1.91
C VAL A 108 -1.46 4.03 -1.65
N ILE A 109 -0.39 3.70 -2.34
CA ILE A 109 0.25 2.40 -2.25
C ILE A 109 1.63 2.58 -1.63
N VAL A 110 1.84 2.00 -0.45
CA VAL A 110 3.10 2.11 0.26
C VAL A 110 3.78 0.75 0.21
N SER A 111 4.98 0.71 -0.33
CA SER A 111 5.69 -0.54 -0.52
C SER A 111 6.82 -0.72 0.48
N ASN A 112 6.89 -1.91 1.03
CA ASN A 112 8.04 -2.36 1.84
C ASN A 112 8.38 -1.49 3.04
N SER A 113 7.37 -0.89 3.64
CA SER A 113 7.54 -0.12 4.86
C SER A 113 6.87 -0.87 6.00
N SER A 114 7.40 -0.68 7.19
CA SER A 114 6.85 -1.34 8.37
C SER A 114 6.29 -0.28 9.31
N PHE A 115 5.11 -0.55 9.81
CA PHE A 115 4.44 0.36 10.73
C PHE A 115 3.99 -0.39 11.97
N ALA A 116 4.04 0.26 13.11
CA ALA A 116 3.53 -0.31 14.33
C ALA A 116 2.00 -0.39 14.24
N THR A 117 1.41 -1.25 15.06
CA THR A 117 -0.03 -1.44 15.02
C THR A 117 -0.80 -0.14 15.18
N GLN A 118 -0.39 0.70 16.12
CA GLN A 118 -1.09 1.97 16.31
C GLN A 118 -0.91 2.92 15.14
N GLU A 119 0.20 2.81 14.42
CA GLU A 119 0.41 3.63 13.23
C GLU A 119 -0.53 3.17 12.12
N ILE A 120 -0.74 1.87 12.00
CA ILE A 120 -1.65 1.34 11.01
C ILE A 120 -3.07 1.82 11.27
N VAL A 121 -3.47 1.87 12.55
CA VAL A 121 -4.79 2.38 12.90
C VAL A 121 -4.92 3.84 12.49
N GLN A 122 -3.87 4.63 12.71
CA GLN A 122 -3.88 6.03 12.33
C GLN A 122 -3.98 6.20 10.83
N LEU A 123 -3.28 5.35 10.07
CA LEU A 123 -3.36 5.41 8.61
C LEU A 123 -4.76 5.05 8.14
N ALA A 124 -5.35 4.03 8.74
CA ALA A 124 -6.69 3.61 8.35
C ALA A 124 -7.71 4.72 8.62
N ASN A 125 -7.57 5.41 9.75
CA ASN A 125 -8.48 6.49 10.08
C ASN A 125 -8.32 7.66 9.11
N SER A 126 -7.09 7.98 8.73
CA SER A 126 -6.85 9.04 7.77
C SER A 126 -7.39 8.67 6.39
N ALA A 127 -7.26 7.41 6.02
CA ALA A 127 -7.77 6.92 4.74
C ALA A 127 -9.28 7.04 4.69
N GLU A 128 -9.94 6.67 5.78
CA GLU A 128 -11.38 6.76 5.84
C GLU A 128 -11.83 8.20 5.76
N LYS A 129 -11.15 9.08 6.49
CA LYS A 129 -11.51 10.49 6.50
C LYS A 129 -11.42 11.10 5.11
N GLY A 130 -10.41 10.75 4.34
CA GLY A 130 -10.24 11.28 3.00
C GLY A 130 -10.88 10.45 1.92
N GLU A 131 -11.51 9.34 2.29
CA GLU A 131 -12.08 8.40 1.33
C GLU A 131 -11.04 8.00 0.29
N THR A 132 -9.85 7.70 0.78
CA THR A 132 -8.71 7.30 -0.03
C THR A 132 -8.28 5.91 0.42
N ARG A 133 -8.20 4.96 -0.47
CA ARG A 133 -7.79 3.62 -0.08
C ARG A 133 -6.29 3.57 0.10
N CYS A 134 -5.85 2.92 1.16
CA CYS A 134 -4.45 2.79 1.49
C CYS A 134 -4.06 1.32 1.37
N PHE A 135 -3.01 1.05 0.60
CA PHE A 135 -2.53 -0.31 0.40
C PHE A 135 -1.10 -0.40 0.93
N LEU A 136 -0.88 -1.31 1.86
CA LEU A 136 0.46 -1.56 2.40
C LEU A 136 0.91 -2.89 1.84
N LEU A 137 1.88 -2.85 0.94
CA LEU A 137 2.35 -4.04 0.25
C LEU A 137 3.77 -4.35 0.70
N LYS A 138 4.02 -5.59 1.04
CA LYS A 138 5.33 -6.02 1.49
C LYS A 138 5.80 -7.22 0.70
N ASN A 139 7.01 -7.13 0.17
CA ASN A 139 7.59 -8.22 -0.60
C ASN A 139 8.46 -9.05 0.32
N ASN A 140 7.99 -10.24 0.66
CA ASN A 140 8.69 -11.11 1.58
C ASN A 140 10.04 -11.58 1.05
N ALA A 141 10.18 -11.68 -0.25
CA ALA A 141 11.45 -12.10 -0.81
C ALA A 141 12.56 -11.12 -0.49
N GLN A 142 12.25 -9.84 -0.43
CA GLN A 142 13.27 -8.86 -0.11
C GLN A 142 13.77 -9.00 1.30
N ASN A 143 12.94 -9.44 2.20
CA ASN A 143 13.35 -9.63 3.57
C ASN A 143 14.34 -10.78 3.70
N ASN A 144 14.24 -11.75 2.83
CA ASN A 144 15.13 -12.90 2.90
C ASN A 144 16.37 -12.75 2.08
N TYR A 145 16.35 -11.89 1.12
CA TYR A 145 17.40 -11.76 0.15
C TYR A 145 18.77 -11.48 0.74
N PRO A 146 18.95 -10.55 1.62
CA PRO A 146 20.28 -10.25 2.12
C PRO A 146 20.93 -11.41 2.80
N ILE A 147 20.15 -12.22 3.45
CA ILE A 147 20.71 -13.33 4.14
C ILE A 147 21.29 -14.33 3.20
N SER A 148 20.55 -14.74 2.22
CA SER A 148 21.07 -15.71 1.30
C SER A 148 22.23 -15.15 0.53
N LYS A 149 22.20 -13.88 0.20
CA LYS A 149 23.23 -13.34 -0.51
C LYS A 149 24.51 -13.36 0.23
N ASN A 150 24.48 -13.09 1.47
CA ASN A 150 25.66 -13.09 2.25
C ASN A 150 26.32 -14.40 2.29
N GLN A 151 25.56 -15.43 2.21
CA GLN A 151 26.16 -16.64 2.23
C GLN A 151 26.79 -16.98 1.00
N LEU A 152 26.34 -16.56 -0.04
CA LEU A 152 26.87 -16.90 -1.26
C LEU A 152 28.21 -16.45 -1.47
N ILE A 153 28.50 -15.45 -0.88
CA ILE A 153 29.65 -14.92 -1.19
C ILE A 153 30.76 -15.49 -0.63
N HIS A 154 30.95 -15.97 -0.06
CA HIS A 154 32.01 -16.42 0.40
C HIS A 154 32.76 -17.10 -0.14
#